data_f8faf8edc6e274e8c94c086bf1bad9a1
#
_entry.id   f8faf8edc6e274e8c94c086bf1bad9a1
#
_cell.length_a   1.000
_cell.length_b   1.000
_cell.length_c   1.000
_cell.angle_alpha   90.00
_cell.angle_beta   90.00
_cell.angle_gamma   90.00
#
_symmetry.space_group_name_H-M   'P 1'
#
loop_
_entity.id
_entity.type
_entity.pdbx_description
1 polymer ?
#
loop_
_entity_poly.entity_id
_entity_poly.type
_entity_poly.pdbx_seq_one_letter_code
_entity_poly.pdbx_strand_id
1 'polypeptide(L)'
;MEKKWFVGIDVSKKTLDCAILRLGGKEKEAVCFQVQNDETGFMDIRSGIRSRKIEKNQLVVVMENTGMYCFELCCFLEATGIDYCVLNPLHVKLSFGLVRGKNDKLDSVRLASYARLHREELKCTHLSSRVIIHLKELIAERKHYTNALAALKNFDQEPKPKECLLTNERVREAKTFWEEKIQAVEKEMLELVCQEPDLLENYNLLVSIKGIALVNAINTIVYTNNFTLFTNARKYACYIGIAPFEYTSGTSVKGRTRVCKAGAKSLKADLSMAARSAVAYDNDIKTYYQRKKDEGKHFGVVLNAVKFKLVERMFAVVKRRKPYVDIYKYKSQIARDQA
;
A
#
# COMPACT_ATOMS: atom_id res chain seq x y z
N MET A 1 -6.69 -22.82 16.04
CA MET A 1 -7.62 -22.76 17.22
C MET A 1 -8.88 -22.03 16.79
N GLU A 2 -10.02 -22.51 17.21
CA GLU A 2 -11.30 -21.92 16.79
C GLU A 2 -11.61 -20.67 17.65
N LYS A 3 -11.73 -19.50 17.01
CA LYS A 3 -12.08 -18.25 17.69
C LYS A 3 -13.55 -18.29 18.11
N LYS A 4 -13.83 -17.98 19.38
CA LYS A 4 -15.18 -17.98 19.98
C LYS A 4 -15.70 -16.57 20.28
N TRP A 5 -14.80 -15.58 20.33
CA TRP A 5 -15.13 -14.19 20.65
C TRP A 5 -14.56 -13.24 19.61
N PHE A 6 -15.36 -12.30 19.20
CA PHE A 6 -15.05 -11.34 18.14
C PHE A 6 -15.27 -9.94 18.69
N VAL A 7 -14.21 -9.13 18.70
CA VAL A 7 -14.28 -7.74 19.14
C VAL A 7 -14.13 -6.84 17.91
N GLY A 8 -15.20 -6.15 17.56
CA GLY A 8 -15.18 -5.12 16.53
C GLY A 8 -14.86 -3.77 17.17
N ILE A 9 -13.91 -3.04 16.60
CA ILE A 9 -13.54 -1.71 17.08
C ILE A 9 -13.63 -0.74 15.91
N ASP A 10 -14.53 0.23 16.01
CA ASP A 10 -14.53 1.39 15.14
C ASP A 10 -13.60 2.45 15.74
N VAL A 11 -12.59 2.83 14.93
CA VAL A 11 -11.47 3.66 15.39
C VAL A 11 -11.62 5.08 14.90
N SER A 12 -11.77 6.02 15.82
CA SER A 12 -11.72 7.44 15.56
C SER A 12 -10.44 8.08 16.14
N LYS A 13 -10.23 9.35 15.87
CA LYS A 13 -9.05 10.08 16.38
C LYS A 13 -8.98 10.11 17.91
N LYS A 14 -10.13 10.25 18.59
CA LYS A 14 -10.20 10.45 20.05
C LYS A 14 -10.81 9.28 20.81
N THR A 15 -11.66 8.50 20.16
CA THR A 15 -12.45 7.46 20.81
C THR A 15 -12.42 6.17 20.01
N LEU A 16 -12.66 5.07 20.71
CA LEU A 16 -12.83 3.72 20.17
C LEU A 16 -14.22 3.23 20.56
N ASP A 17 -15.05 2.92 19.59
CA ASP A 17 -16.32 2.25 19.78
C ASP A 17 -16.14 0.74 19.67
N CYS A 18 -16.35 0.01 20.76
CA CYS A 18 -16.07 -1.40 20.89
C CYS A 18 -17.36 -2.22 20.97
N ALA A 19 -17.39 -3.36 20.29
CA ALA A 19 -18.47 -4.34 20.41
C ALA A 19 -17.89 -5.75 20.59
N ILE A 20 -18.28 -6.45 21.65
CA ILE A 20 -17.87 -7.84 21.90
C ILE A 20 -19.04 -8.76 21.54
N LEU A 21 -18.79 -9.70 20.62
CA LEU A 21 -19.77 -10.66 20.14
C LEU A 21 -19.24 -12.10 20.31
N ARG A 22 -20.12 -13.01 20.78
CA ARG A 22 -19.80 -14.43 20.89
C ARG A 22 -20.15 -15.18 19.60
N LEU A 23 -19.43 -16.26 19.31
CA LEU A 23 -19.79 -17.23 18.27
C LEU A 23 -21.16 -17.82 18.59
N GLY A 24 -22.12 -17.73 17.70
CA GLY A 24 -23.51 -18.16 17.94
C GLY A 24 -24.39 -17.08 18.59
N GLY A 25 -23.85 -15.99 19.13
CA GLY A 25 -24.63 -14.87 19.63
C GLY A 25 -25.26 -14.05 18.52
N LYS A 26 -26.40 -13.39 18.82
CA LYS A 26 -27.06 -12.45 17.91
C LYS A 26 -26.42 -11.05 18.04
N GLU A 27 -26.46 -10.24 16.99
CA GLU A 27 -25.94 -8.87 17.04
C GLU A 27 -26.54 -8.02 18.16
N LYS A 28 -27.82 -8.27 18.53
CA LYS A 28 -28.50 -7.62 19.64
C LYS A 28 -27.90 -7.93 21.02
N GLU A 29 -27.14 -9.01 21.11
CA GLU A 29 -26.47 -9.48 22.33
C GLU A 29 -25.03 -8.95 22.42
N ALA A 30 -24.58 -8.18 21.45
CA ALA A 30 -23.26 -7.58 21.47
C ALA A 30 -23.13 -6.60 22.64
N VAL A 31 -22.06 -6.76 23.41
CA VAL A 31 -21.75 -5.82 24.51
C VAL A 31 -20.97 -4.66 23.91
N CYS A 32 -21.59 -3.48 23.89
CA CYS A 32 -21.01 -2.27 23.33
C CYS A 32 -20.57 -1.31 24.44
N PHE A 33 -19.41 -0.71 24.27
CA PHE A 33 -18.85 0.34 25.12
C PHE A 33 -17.91 1.23 24.32
N GLN A 34 -17.69 2.44 24.81
CA GLN A 34 -16.77 3.40 24.20
C GLN A 34 -15.65 3.71 25.18
N VAL A 35 -14.41 3.86 24.66
CA VAL A 35 -13.23 4.24 25.45
C VAL A 35 -12.43 5.32 24.69
N GLN A 36 -11.49 5.96 25.36
CA GLN A 36 -10.57 6.89 24.71
C GLN A 36 -9.56 6.13 23.82
N ASN A 37 -9.11 6.77 22.74
CA ASN A 37 -8.07 6.21 21.89
C ASN A 37 -6.68 6.57 22.44
N ASP A 38 -6.38 6.04 23.62
CA ASP A 38 -5.14 6.20 24.36
C ASP A 38 -4.84 4.96 25.23
N GLU A 39 -3.72 4.97 25.92
CA GLU A 39 -3.28 3.85 26.75
C GLU A 39 -4.29 3.46 27.82
N THR A 40 -4.99 4.45 28.42
CA THR A 40 -6.04 4.19 29.43
C THR A 40 -7.20 3.43 28.80
N GLY A 41 -7.70 3.87 27.67
CA GLY A 41 -8.78 3.20 26.95
C GLY A 41 -8.38 1.79 26.46
N PHE A 42 -7.13 1.57 26.09
CA PHE A 42 -6.65 0.23 25.73
C PHE A 42 -6.65 -0.71 26.94
N MET A 43 -6.28 -0.21 28.11
CA MET A 43 -6.38 -0.96 29.37
C MET A 43 -7.84 -1.28 29.72
N ASP A 44 -8.79 -0.37 29.46
CA ASP A 44 -10.22 -0.59 29.69
C ASP A 44 -10.75 -1.69 28.76
N ILE A 45 -10.33 -1.73 27.47
CA ILE A 45 -10.66 -2.84 26.56
C ILE A 45 -10.16 -4.16 27.14
N ARG A 46 -8.91 -4.21 27.58
CA ARG A 46 -8.32 -5.42 28.19
C ARG A 46 -9.06 -5.85 29.47
N SER A 47 -9.44 -4.90 30.31
CA SER A 47 -10.21 -5.15 31.53
C SER A 47 -11.61 -5.67 31.22
N GLY A 48 -12.27 -5.11 30.21
CA GLY A 48 -13.57 -5.56 29.72
C GLY A 48 -13.54 -6.99 29.16
N ILE A 49 -12.44 -7.39 28.51
CA ILE A 49 -12.22 -8.76 28.04
C ILE A 49 -12.00 -9.70 29.23
N ARG A 50 -11.14 -9.32 30.19
CA ARG A 50 -10.80 -10.14 31.37
C ARG A 50 -12.02 -10.35 32.30
N SER A 51 -12.81 -9.32 32.57
CA SER A 51 -14.00 -9.42 33.43
C SER A 51 -15.02 -10.46 32.95
N ARG A 52 -15.00 -10.74 31.63
CA ARG A 52 -15.85 -11.75 30.99
C ARG A 52 -15.20 -13.13 30.90
N LYS A 53 -14.04 -13.31 31.50
CA LYS A 53 -13.27 -14.57 31.49
C LYS A 53 -12.97 -15.07 30.06
N ILE A 54 -12.74 -14.12 29.12
CA ILE A 54 -12.43 -14.44 27.73
C ILE A 54 -10.92 -14.73 27.63
N GLU A 55 -10.59 -15.90 27.14
CA GLU A 55 -9.20 -16.29 26.87
C GLU A 55 -8.68 -15.66 25.59
N LYS A 56 -7.44 -15.17 25.60
CA LYS A 56 -6.82 -14.49 24.45
C LYS A 56 -6.78 -15.35 23.18
N ASN A 57 -6.50 -16.67 23.32
CA ASN A 57 -6.42 -17.60 22.20
C ASN A 57 -7.77 -17.83 21.51
N GLN A 58 -8.88 -17.59 22.22
CA GLN A 58 -10.24 -17.71 21.70
C GLN A 58 -10.83 -16.38 21.18
N LEU A 59 -10.04 -15.31 21.25
CA LEU A 59 -10.44 -13.96 20.89
C LEU A 59 -9.74 -13.50 19.60
N VAL A 60 -10.43 -12.69 18.82
CA VAL A 60 -9.84 -11.87 17.76
C VAL A 60 -10.44 -10.48 17.79
N VAL A 61 -9.58 -9.46 17.71
CA VAL A 61 -9.98 -8.06 17.58
C VAL A 61 -9.95 -7.70 16.09
N VAL A 62 -10.99 -6.99 15.62
CA VAL A 62 -11.12 -6.60 14.22
C VAL A 62 -11.44 -5.12 14.13
N MET A 63 -10.71 -4.39 13.31
CA MET A 63 -10.89 -2.97 13.08
C MET A 63 -10.68 -2.61 11.61
N GLU A 64 -11.25 -1.49 11.16
CA GLU A 64 -10.92 -0.94 9.85
C GLU A 64 -9.57 -0.22 9.85
N ASN A 65 -8.90 -0.21 8.70
CA ASN A 65 -7.65 0.52 8.52
C ASN A 65 -7.92 2.04 8.45
N THR A 66 -7.74 2.73 9.55
CA THR A 66 -7.85 4.19 9.68
C THR A 66 -6.49 4.91 9.66
N GLY A 67 -5.46 4.22 9.19
CA GLY A 67 -4.09 4.76 9.13
C GLY A 67 -3.44 4.87 10.49
N MET A 68 -2.95 6.06 10.85
CA MET A 68 -2.22 6.27 12.11
C MET A 68 -3.11 6.16 13.36
N TYR A 69 -4.43 6.36 13.25
CA TYR A 69 -5.33 6.32 14.42
C TYR A 69 -5.46 4.92 15.04
N CYS A 70 -5.26 3.84 14.27
CA CYS A 70 -5.28 2.48 14.81
C CYS A 70 -3.89 1.96 15.20
N PHE A 71 -2.82 2.72 14.95
CA PHE A 71 -1.45 2.24 15.12
C PHE A 71 -1.11 1.92 16.59
N GLU A 72 -1.36 2.84 17.50
CA GLU A 72 -1.08 2.65 18.94
C GLU A 72 -1.88 1.46 19.52
N LEU A 73 -3.15 1.31 19.11
CA LEU A 73 -3.96 0.16 19.47
C LEU A 73 -3.34 -1.15 18.93
N CYS A 74 -2.84 -1.16 17.69
CA CYS A 74 -2.15 -2.34 17.14
C CYS A 74 -0.89 -2.68 17.94
N CYS A 75 -0.09 -1.67 18.33
CA CYS A 75 1.08 -1.86 19.20
C CYS A 75 0.69 -2.49 20.54
N PHE A 76 -0.37 -2.01 21.17
CA PHE A 76 -0.88 -2.54 22.42
C PHE A 76 -1.38 -3.99 22.27
N LEU A 77 -2.13 -4.31 21.23
CA LEU A 77 -2.64 -5.65 20.96
C LEU A 77 -1.49 -6.65 20.72
N GLU A 78 -0.50 -6.26 19.93
CA GLU A 78 0.72 -7.04 19.69
C GLU A 78 1.47 -7.32 21.01
N ALA A 79 1.76 -6.26 21.79
CA ALA A 79 2.45 -6.37 23.07
C ALA A 79 1.69 -7.23 24.11
N THR A 80 0.37 -7.24 24.02
CA THR A 80 -0.46 -8.06 24.93
C THR A 80 -0.72 -9.47 24.43
N GLY A 81 -0.29 -9.81 23.20
CA GLY A 81 -0.48 -11.12 22.57
C GLY A 81 -1.96 -11.41 22.27
N ILE A 82 -2.73 -10.39 21.89
CA ILE A 82 -4.11 -10.53 21.45
C ILE A 82 -4.11 -10.52 19.92
N ASP A 83 -4.67 -11.56 19.30
CA ASP A 83 -4.80 -11.64 17.86
C ASP A 83 -5.72 -10.54 17.32
N TYR A 84 -5.28 -9.85 16.28
CA TYR A 84 -6.07 -8.79 15.66
C TYR A 84 -5.95 -8.80 14.13
N CYS A 85 -6.99 -8.25 13.47
CA CYS A 85 -7.04 -8.10 12.03
C CYS A 85 -7.42 -6.67 11.65
N VAL A 86 -6.57 -6.01 10.89
CA VAL A 86 -6.85 -4.70 10.30
C VAL A 86 -7.43 -4.92 8.90
N LEU A 87 -8.71 -4.60 8.73
CA LEU A 87 -9.46 -4.87 7.52
C LEU A 87 -9.40 -3.70 6.53
N ASN A 88 -9.49 -4.04 5.25
CA ASN A 88 -9.69 -3.02 4.23
C ASN A 88 -11.13 -2.50 4.29
N PRO A 89 -11.37 -1.18 4.46
CA PRO A 89 -12.70 -0.59 4.55
C PRO A 89 -13.62 -0.94 3.38
N LEU A 90 -13.06 -1.09 2.18
CA LEU A 90 -13.84 -1.46 0.99
C LEU A 90 -14.39 -2.88 1.10
N HIS A 91 -13.62 -3.85 1.61
CA HIS A 91 -14.08 -5.22 1.81
C HIS A 91 -15.20 -5.27 2.83
N VAL A 92 -15.03 -4.59 3.96
CA VAL A 92 -16.06 -4.50 5.02
C VAL A 92 -17.34 -3.90 4.46
N LYS A 93 -17.24 -2.76 3.76
CA LYS A 93 -18.40 -2.07 3.16
C LYS A 93 -19.15 -2.94 2.13
N LEU A 94 -18.42 -3.68 1.29
CA LEU A 94 -19.05 -4.53 0.28
C LEU A 94 -19.74 -5.76 0.87
N SER A 95 -19.28 -6.28 2.01
CA SER A 95 -19.85 -7.45 2.66
C SER A 95 -21.21 -7.19 3.33
N PHE A 96 -21.49 -5.96 3.72
CA PHE A 96 -22.75 -5.58 4.38
C PHE A 96 -23.89 -5.19 3.44
N GLY A 97 -23.64 -5.08 2.12
CA GLY A 97 -24.65 -4.69 1.14
C GLY A 97 -25.15 -3.26 1.34
N LEU A 98 -26.44 -3.03 1.10
CA LEU A 98 -27.09 -1.71 1.27
C LEU A 98 -27.42 -1.45 2.75
N VAL A 99 -26.55 -0.71 3.42
CA VAL A 99 -26.77 -0.32 4.82
C VAL A 99 -27.32 1.10 4.89
N ARG A 100 -28.45 1.27 5.60
CA ARG A 100 -29.03 2.58 5.91
C ARG A 100 -28.63 3.03 7.31
N GLY A 101 -28.18 4.26 7.44
CA GLY A 101 -27.74 4.87 8.70
C GLY A 101 -26.26 4.62 9.02
N LYS A 102 -25.59 5.68 9.52
CA LYS A 102 -24.24 5.65 10.04
C LYS A 102 -24.27 5.95 11.53
N ASN A 103 -23.70 5.03 12.34
CA ASN A 103 -23.56 5.20 13.78
C ASN A 103 -22.37 4.35 14.22
N ASP A 104 -21.38 4.95 14.85
CA ASP A 104 -20.10 4.35 15.21
C ASP A 104 -20.28 3.10 16.09
N LYS A 105 -21.29 3.10 17.01
CA LYS A 105 -21.67 1.91 17.77
C LYS A 105 -22.19 0.77 16.89
N LEU A 106 -22.95 1.05 15.83
CA LEU A 106 -23.42 0.04 14.89
C LEU A 106 -22.25 -0.46 14.00
N ASP A 107 -21.31 0.40 13.69
CA ASP A 107 -20.16 0.05 12.85
C ASP A 107 -19.22 -0.89 13.62
N SER A 108 -19.01 -0.72 14.93
CA SER A 108 -18.27 -1.69 15.76
C SER A 108 -18.97 -3.06 15.84
N VAL A 109 -20.31 -3.11 15.97
CA VAL A 109 -21.08 -4.36 15.94
C VAL A 109 -20.99 -5.05 14.58
N ARG A 110 -21.03 -4.30 13.49
CA ARG A 110 -20.85 -4.82 12.14
C ARG A 110 -19.48 -5.44 11.95
N LEU A 111 -18.42 -4.77 12.44
CA LEU A 111 -17.06 -5.32 12.39
C LEU A 111 -16.97 -6.65 13.15
N ALA A 112 -17.55 -6.75 14.36
CA ALA A 112 -17.59 -7.99 15.12
C ALA A 112 -18.38 -9.08 14.37
N SER A 113 -19.51 -8.73 13.76
CA SER A 113 -20.34 -9.65 12.96
C SER A 113 -19.60 -10.11 11.69
N TYR A 114 -18.93 -9.21 11.00
CA TYR A 114 -18.07 -9.55 9.86
C TYR A 114 -17.02 -10.58 10.28
N ALA A 115 -16.29 -10.30 11.36
CA ALA A 115 -15.27 -11.21 11.86
C ALA A 115 -15.82 -12.60 12.19
N ARG A 116 -17.00 -12.67 12.79
CA ARG A 116 -17.69 -13.92 13.11
C ARG A 116 -18.08 -14.72 11.86
N LEU A 117 -18.64 -14.03 10.85
CA LEU A 117 -19.09 -14.66 9.61
C LEU A 117 -17.92 -15.16 8.75
N HIS A 118 -16.84 -14.39 8.70
CA HIS A 118 -15.66 -14.68 7.89
C HIS A 118 -14.48 -15.24 8.70
N ARG A 119 -14.73 -15.81 9.89
CA ARG A 119 -13.68 -16.25 10.83
C ARG A 119 -12.62 -17.18 10.23
N GLU A 120 -13.00 -18.00 9.24
CA GLU A 120 -12.11 -18.94 8.57
C GLU A 120 -11.18 -18.25 7.56
N GLU A 121 -11.57 -17.07 7.07
CA GLU A 121 -10.82 -16.26 6.10
C GLU A 121 -9.97 -15.18 6.76
N LEU A 122 -10.19 -14.90 8.07
CA LEU A 122 -9.46 -13.87 8.79
C LEU A 122 -7.97 -14.20 8.84
N LYS A 123 -7.17 -13.23 8.47
CA LYS A 123 -5.71 -13.26 8.61
C LYS A 123 -5.30 -12.26 9.67
N CYS A 124 -4.68 -12.75 10.71
CA CYS A 124 -4.12 -11.88 11.74
C CYS A 124 -3.11 -10.92 11.11
N THR A 125 -3.18 -9.67 11.55
CA THR A 125 -2.24 -8.63 11.18
C THR A 125 -1.06 -8.69 12.16
N HIS A 126 0.14 -8.49 11.65
CA HIS A 126 1.33 -8.25 12.45
C HIS A 126 1.89 -6.88 12.10
N LEU A 127 2.42 -6.18 13.09
CA LEU A 127 3.06 -4.90 12.85
C LEU A 127 4.26 -5.08 11.91
N SER A 128 4.41 -4.14 11.01
CA SER A 128 5.64 -4.01 10.23
C SER A 128 6.80 -3.61 11.14
N SER A 129 8.04 -3.86 10.72
CA SER A 129 9.20 -3.37 11.48
C SER A 129 9.13 -1.85 11.65
N ARG A 130 9.73 -1.33 12.73
CA ARG A 130 9.77 0.12 13.00
C ARG A 130 10.36 0.88 11.82
N VAL A 131 11.34 0.31 11.15
CA VAL A 131 11.96 0.89 9.96
C VAL A 131 10.95 1.00 8.81
N ILE A 132 10.15 -0.03 8.55
CA ILE A 132 9.11 0.02 7.50
C ILE A 132 8.05 1.06 7.82
N ILE A 133 7.67 1.21 9.10
CA ILE A 133 6.72 2.23 9.53
C ILE A 133 7.30 3.63 9.28
N HIS A 134 8.55 3.87 9.69
CA HIS A 134 9.24 5.13 9.48
C HIS A 134 9.40 5.46 7.98
N LEU A 135 9.81 4.47 7.17
CA LEU A 135 9.86 4.64 5.71
C LEU A 135 8.51 5.03 5.11
N LYS A 136 7.39 4.51 5.65
CA LYS A 136 6.04 4.88 5.20
C LYS A 136 5.71 6.34 5.48
N GLU A 137 6.14 6.88 6.61
CA GLU A 137 6.00 8.30 6.96
C GLU A 137 6.85 9.17 6.05
N LEU A 138 8.11 8.81 5.83
CA LEU A 138 9.00 9.53 4.92
C LEU A 138 8.49 9.53 3.46
N ILE A 139 7.84 8.46 3.01
CA ILE A 139 7.16 8.43 1.71
C ILE A 139 6.04 9.48 1.65
N ALA A 140 5.25 9.59 2.71
CA ALA A 140 4.16 10.57 2.78
C ALA A 140 4.71 12.01 2.81
N GLU A 141 5.75 12.26 3.60
CA GLU A 141 6.45 13.54 3.69
C GLU A 141 7.05 13.94 2.34
N ARG A 142 7.83 13.04 1.72
CA ARG A 142 8.39 13.26 0.38
C ARG A 142 7.32 13.64 -0.64
N LYS A 143 6.20 12.92 -0.62
CA LYS A 143 5.08 13.21 -1.51
C LYS A 143 4.50 14.59 -1.28
N HIS A 144 4.38 15.02 -0.04
CA HIS A 144 3.92 16.37 0.30
C HIS A 144 4.85 17.42 -0.30
N TYR A 145 6.16 17.29 -0.13
CA TYR A 145 7.16 18.19 -0.70
C TYR A 145 7.18 18.19 -2.24
N THR A 146 7.04 17.00 -2.84
CA THR A 146 6.96 16.87 -4.31
C THR A 146 5.73 17.60 -4.86
N ASN A 147 4.58 17.51 -4.18
CA ASN A 147 3.36 18.22 -4.58
C ASN A 147 3.53 19.74 -4.46
N ALA A 148 4.15 20.24 -3.37
CA ALA A 148 4.45 21.65 -3.19
C ALA A 148 5.38 22.18 -4.30
N LEU A 149 6.44 21.43 -4.60
CA LEU A 149 7.36 21.74 -5.69
C LEU A 149 6.65 21.77 -7.05
N ALA A 150 5.77 20.79 -7.31
CA ALA A 150 5.00 20.74 -8.55
C ALA A 150 4.05 21.94 -8.71
N ALA A 151 3.41 22.37 -7.62
CA ALA A 151 2.57 23.57 -7.60
C ALA A 151 3.38 24.83 -7.95
N LEU A 152 4.58 24.97 -7.38
CA LEU A 152 5.48 26.09 -7.70
C LEU A 152 5.99 26.04 -9.16
N LYS A 153 6.30 24.85 -9.67
CA LYS A 153 6.71 24.67 -11.07
C LYS A 153 5.60 25.05 -12.05
N ASN A 154 4.35 24.72 -11.73
CA ASN A 154 3.19 25.10 -12.53
C ASN A 154 2.98 26.63 -12.49
N PHE A 155 3.02 27.24 -11.30
CA PHE A 155 2.91 28.69 -11.12
C PHE A 155 4.01 29.44 -11.89
N ASP A 156 5.22 28.89 -11.96
CA ASP A 156 6.34 29.51 -12.68
C ASP A 156 6.20 29.46 -14.20
N GLN A 157 5.45 28.47 -14.73
CA GLN A 157 5.18 28.35 -16.16
C GLN A 157 4.09 29.30 -16.67
N GLU A 158 3.33 29.95 -15.76
CA GLU A 158 2.32 30.94 -16.15
C GLU A 158 3.00 32.18 -16.73
N PRO A 159 2.46 32.77 -17.82
CA PRO A 159 2.97 33.99 -18.40
C PRO A 159 2.97 35.12 -17.37
N LYS A 160 4.13 35.75 -17.15
CA LYS A 160 4.28 36.85 -16.18
C LYS A 160 4.79 38.11 -16.88
N PRO A 161 4.37 39.29 -16.43
CA PRO A 161 4.96 40.58 -16.87
C PRO A 161 6.47 40.58 -16.61
N LYS A 162 7.21 41.25 -17.50
CA LYS A 162 8.69 41.32 -17.40
C LYS A 162 9.17 42.07 -16.13
N GLU A 163 8.31 42.89 -15.56
CA GLU A 163 8.58 43.68 -14.37
C GLU A 163 8.55 42.88 -13.06
N CYS A 164 8.14 41.58 -13.11
CA CYS A 164 7.99 40.74 -11.92
C CYS A 164 9.27 39.98 -11.52
N LEU A 165 10.44 40.61 -11.61
CA LEU A 165 11.74 39.99 -11.31
C LEU A 165 11.84 39.41 -9.87
N LEU A 166 11.38 40.17 -8.87
CA LEU A 166 11.40 39.73 -7.45
C LEU A 166 10.51 38.50 -7.19
N THR A 167 9.41 38.38 -7.92
CA THR A 167 8.54 37.18 -7.82
C THR A 167 9.26 35.95 -8.37
N ASN A 168 10.00 36.10 -9.47
CA ASN A 168 10.74 35.01 -10.06
C ASN A 168 11.89 34.52 -9.17
N GLU A 169 12.57 35.41 -8.47
CA GLU A 169 13.63 35.07 -7.52
C GLU A 169 13.09 34.29 -6.32
N ARG A 170 12.03 34.79 -5.68
CA ARG A 170 11.36 34.10 -4.56
C ARG A 170 10.84 32.74 -4.96
N VAL A 171 10.28 32.55 -6.16
CA VAL A 171 9.83 31.27 -6.66
C VAL A 171 11.01 30.32 -6.88
N ARG A 172 12.14 30.81 -7.37
CA ARG A 172 13.36 30.02 -7.53
C ARG A 172 13.90 29.55 -6.19
N GLU A 173 14.02 30.43 -5.21
CA GLU A 173 14.44 30.10 -3.83
C GLU A 173 13.51 29.05 -3.20
N ALA A 174 12.20 29.21 -3.32
CA ALA A 174 11.23 28.25 -2.81
C ALA A 174 11.35 26.87 -3.50
N LYS A 175 11.63 26.83 -4.81
CA LYS A 175 11.89 25.56 -5.51
C LYS A 175 13.13 24.88 -4.99
N THR A 176 14.25 25.61 -4.83
CA THR A 176 15.50 25.09 -4.29
C THR A 176 15.28 24.53 -2.88
N PHE A 177 14.57 25.26 -2.03
CA PHE A 177 14.23 24.81 -0.67
C PHE A 177 13.50 23.46 -0.68
N TRP A 178 12.46 23.30 -1.54
CA TRP A 178 11.72 22.02 -1.60
C TRP A 178 12.56 20.90 -2.23
N GLU A 179 13.42 21.20 -3.20
CA GLU A 179 14.33 20.21 -3.79
C GLU A 179 15.34 19.70 -2.75
N GLU A 180 15.90 20.57 -1.91
CA GLU A 180 16.77 20.19 -0.80
C GLU A 180 16.04 19.31 0.24
N LYS A 181 14.78 19.65 0.59
CA LYS A 181 13.97 18.85 1.52
C LYS A 181 13.68 17.47 0.95
N ILE A 182 13.37 17.36 -0.34
CA ILE A 182 13.16 16.07 -1.01
C ILE A 182 14.44 15.23 -0.96
N GLN A 183 15.60 15.83 -1.24
CA GLN A 183 16.89 15.11 -1.20
C GLN A 183 17.23 14.64 0.22
N ALA A 184 16.96 15.46 1.25
CA ALA A 184 17.19 15.10 2.64
C ALA A 184 16.35 13.87 3.05
N VAL A 185 15.05 13.87 2.71
CA VAL A 185 14.16 12.73 2.97
C VAL A 185 14.60 11.48 2.20
N GLU A 186 15.00 11.62 0.93
CA GLU A 186 15.49 10.48 0.12
C GLU A 186 16.78 9.89 0.71
N LYS A 187 17.66 10.73 1.25
CA LYS A 187 18.89 10.30 1.95
C LYS A 187 18.54 9.53 3.21
N GLU A 188 17.64 10.04 4.05
CA GLU A 188 17.19 9.38 5.27
C GLU A 188 16.51 8.04 4.98
N MET A 189 15.67 7.96 3.94
CA MET A 189 15.09 6.68 3.49
C MET A 189 16.17 5.64 3.18
N LEU A 190 17.26 6.05 2.52
CA LEU A 190 18.33 5.14 2.17
C LEU A 190 19.13 4.71 3.41
N GLU A 191 19.40 5.63 4.33
CA GLU A 191 20.05 5.33 5.61
C GLU A 191 19.27 4.31 6.43
N LEU A 192 17.94 4.45 6.49
CA LEU A 192 17.07 3.49 7.17
C LEU A 192 17.08 2.10 6.50
N VAL A 193 17.06 2.06 5.17
CA VAL A 193 17.16 0.78 4.45
C VAL A 193 18.50 0.09 4.73
N CYS A 194 19.58 0.84 4.86
CA CYS A 194 20.91 0.29 5.19
C CYS A 194 21.02 -0.29 6.60
N GLN A 195 20.11 0.06 7.52
CA GLN A 195 20.12 -0.46 8.89
C GLN A 195 19.63 -1.92 9.00
N GLU A 196 18.80 -2.37 8.05
CA GLU A 196 18.26 -3.73 8.04
C GLU A 196 18.79 -4.52 6.82
N PRO A 197 19.61 -5.56 7.01
CA PRO A 197 20.23 -6.31 5.93
C PRO A 197 19.23 -6.87 4.90
N ASP A 198 18.08 -7.37 5.35
CA ASP A 198 17.04 -7.92 4.47
C ASP A 198 16.38 -6.84 3.61
N LEU A 199 16.21 -5.62 4.14
CA LEU A 199 15.69 -4.49 3.37
C LEU A 199 16.72 -4.03 2.34
N LEU A 200 17.98 -3.95 2.74
CA LEU A 200 19.09 -3.54 1.85
C LEU A 200 19.28 -4.54 0.70
N GLU A 201 19.24 -5.84 0.99
CA GLU A 201 19.30 -6.88 -0.04
C GLU A 201 18.17 -6.69 -1.07
N ASN A 202 16.93 -6.60 -0.60
CA ASN A 202 15.78 -6.44 -1.49
C ASN A 202 15.82 -5.10 -2.24
N TYR A 203 16.26 -4.03 -1.61
CA TYR A 203 16.47 -2.74 -2.27
C TYR A 203 17.47 -2.86 -3.44
N ASN A 204 18.63 -3.48 -3.20
CA ASN A 204 19.66 -3.69 -4.23
C ASN A 204 19.15 -4.55 -5.38
N LEU A 205 18.37 -5.59 -5.09
CA LEU A 205 17.72 -6.42 -6.09
C LEU A 205 16.73 -5.61 -6.95
N LEU A 206 15.94 -4.75 -6.34
CA LEU A 206 14.95 -3.94 -7.03
C LEU A 206 15.58 -2.89 -7.94
N VAL A 207 16.58 -2.16 -7.46
CA VAL A 207 17.25 -1.12 -8.26
C VAL A 207 18.12 -1.69 -9.39
N SER A 208 18.40 -2.99 -9.38
CA SER A 208 19.02 -3.67 -10.53
C SER A 208 18.12 -3.68 -11.77
N ILE A 209 16.79 -3.50 -11.60
CA ILE A 209 15.82 -3.48 -12.70
C ILE A 209 15.83 -2.09 -13.35
N LYS A 210 16.11 -2.01 -14.64
CA LYS A 210 16.07 -0.73 -15.38
C LYS A 210 14.68 -0.09 -15.28
N GLY A 211 14.68 1.18 -14.90
CA GLY A 211 13.46 1.96 -14.65
C GLY A 211 13.00 1.95 -13.19
N ILE A 212 13.52 1.09 -12.33
CA ILE A 212 13.27 1.09 -10.90
C ILE A 212 14.41 1.80 -10.18
N ALA A 213 14.09 2.90 -9.52
CA ALA A 213 15.01 3.69 -8.70
C ALA A 213 14.50 3.73 -7.24
N LEU A 214 15.20 4.47 -6.39
CA LEU A 214 14.96 4.60 -4.96
C LEU A 214 13.47 4.63 -4.58
N VAL A 215 12.72 5.57 -5.13
CA VAL A 215 11.31 5.78 -4.75
C VAL A 215 10.44 4.56 -5.05
N ASN A 216 10.59 3.95 -6.24
CA ASN A 216 9.81 2.76 -6.60
C ASN A 216 10.23 1.52 -5.79
N ALA A 217 11.52 1.38 -5.50
CA ALA A 217 12.06 0.29 -4.69
C ALA A 217 11.52 0.39 -3.25
N ILE A 218 11.66 1.55 -2.61
CA ILE A 218 11.20 1.76 -1.23
C ILE A 218 9.68 1.67 -1.14
N ASN A 219 8.92 2.26 -2.06
CA ASN A 219 7.47 2.09 -2.13
C ASN A 219 7.08 0.60 -2.20
N THR A 220 7.77 -0.18 -3.04
CA THR A 220 7.47 -1.62 -3.16
C THR A 220 7.78 -2.35 -1.84
N ILE A 221 8.93 -2.11 -1.22
CA ILE A 221 9.30 -2.69 0.08
C ILE A 221 8.24 -2.36 1.15
N VAL A 222 7.89 -1.09 1.30
CA VAL A 222 6.95 -0.63 2.33
C VAL A 222 5.54 -1.19 2.11
N TYR A 223 4.99 -1.07 0.89
CA TYR A 223 3.62 -1.51 0.64
C TYR A 223 3.44 -3.01 0.49
N THR A 224 4.53 -3.75 0.29
CA THR A 224 4.51 -5.23 0.36
C THR A 224 4.91 -5.77 1.72
N ASN A 225 5.25 -4.91 2.68
CA ASN A 225 5.89 -5.26 3.94
C ASN A 225 7.07 -6.21 3.69
N ASN A 226 8.04 -5.74 2.93
CA ASN A 226 9.20 -6.51 2.48
C ASN A 226 8.82 -7.85 1.81
N PHE A 227 7.83 -7.83 0.92
CA PHE A 227 7.30 -8.98 0.15
C PHE A 227 6.61 -10.07 0.98
N THR A 228 6.21 -9.77 2.23
CA THR A 228 5.48 -10.72 3.09
C THR A 228 3.96 -10.68 2.89
N LEU A 229 3.38 -9.50 2.55
CA LEU A 229 1.92 -9.33 2.41
C LEU A 229 1.32 -9.93 1.13
N PHE A 230 2.11 -10.03 0.07
CA PHE A 230 1.62 -10.52 -1.22
C PHE A 230 2.37 -11.75 -1.67
N THR A 231 1.65 -12.85 -1.89
CA THR A 231 2.23 -14.13 -2.32
C THR A 231 2.76 -14.12 -3.75
N ASN A 232 2.32 -13.17 -4.59
CA ASN A 232 2.75 -13.06 -5.98
C ASN A 232 2.52 -11.67 -6.56
N ALA A 233 3.19 -11.40 -7.69
CA ALA A 233 3.13 -10.14 -8.43
C ALA A 233 1.70 -9.72 -8.82
N ARG A 234 0.82 -10.69 -9.20
CA ARG A 234 -0.54 -10.40 -9.64
C ARG A 234 -1.39 -9.82 -8.51
N LYS A 235 -1.27 -10.32 -7.27
CA LYS A 235 -1.99 -9.79 -6.11
C LYS A 235 -1.57 -8.34 -5.79
N TYR A 236 -0.27 -8.07 -5.85
CA TYR A 236 0.25 -6.70 -5.69
C TYR A 236 -0.20 -5.79 -6.85
N ALA A 237 -0.20 -6.28 -8.09
CA ALA A 237 -0.70 -5.54 -9.24
C ALA A 237 -2.22 -5.22 -9.12
N CYS A 238 -3.02 -6.11 -8.52
CA CYS A 238 -4.42 -5.85 -8.18
C CYS A 238 -4.54 -4.72 -7.14
N TYR A 239 -3.73 -4.76 -6.10
CA TYR A 239 -3.68 -3.73 -5.06
C TYR A 239 -3.33 -2.35 -5.63
N ILE A 240 -2.36 -2.26 -6.53
CA ILE A 240 -1.99 -1.02 -7.23
C ILE A 240 -3.07 -0.57 -8.23
N GLY A 241 -3.91 -1.48 -8.71
CA GLY A 241 -4.92 -1.20 -9.73
C GLY A 241 -4.35 -1.17 -11.16
N ILE A 242 -3.34 -2.02 -11.44
CA ILE A 242 -2.78 -2.20 -12.78
C ILE A 242 -3.14 -3.56 -13.41
N ALA A 243 -3.61 -4.53 -12.62
CA ALA A 243 -4.08 -5.81 -13.14
C ALA A 243 -5.41 -5.62 -13.89
N PRO A 244 -5.51 -6.09 -15.13
CA PRO A 244 -6.76 -6.05 -15.87
C PRO A 244 -7.70 -7.19 -15.43
N PHE A 245 -8.99 -6.89 -15.38
CA PHE A 245 -10.06 -7.84 -15.13
C PHE A 245 -11.00 -7.90 -16.32
N GLU A 246 -11.36 -9.10 -16.72
CA GLU A 246 -12.38 -9.33 -17.73
C GLU A 246 -13.76 -8.98 -17.17
N TYR A 247 -14.61 -8.45 -18.03
CA TYR A 247 -16.00 -8.15 -17.70
C TYR A 247 -16.87 -8.89 -18.72
N THR A 248 -17.23 -10.11 -18.38
CA THR A 248 -18.08 -10.97 -19.19
C THR A 248 -19.18 -11.55 -18.32
N SER A 249 -20.41 -11.61 -18.84
CA SER A 249 -21.53 -12.26 -18.16
C SER A 249 -22.34 -13.05 -19.21
N GLY A 250 -22.36 -14.36 -19.06
CA GLY A 250 -22.99 -15.27 -20.00
C GLY A 250 -22.46 -15.14 -21.43
N THR A 251 -23.28 -15.40 -22.41
CA THR A 251 -22.95 -15.31 -23.84
C THR A 251 -23.19 -13.90 -24.42
N SER A 252 -23.99 -13.08 -23.78
CA SER A 252 -24.50 -11.79 -24.27
C SER A 252 -23.66 -10.59 -23.87
N VAL A 253 -22.99 -10.62 -22.72
CA VAL A 253 -22.22 -9.47 -22.25
C VAL A 253 -20.72 -9.72 -22.41
N LYS A 254 -20.11 -9.09 -23.42
CA LYS A 254 -18.66 -9.03 -23.64
C LYS A 254 -18.17 -7.61 -23.44
N GLY A 255 -17.91 -7.22 -22.18
CA GLY A 255 -17.37 -5.91 -21.85
C GLY A 255 -15.86 -5.81 -22.12
N ARG A 256 -15.35 -4.56 -22.23
CA ARG A 256 -13.90 -4.34 -22.35
C ARG A 256 -13.20 -4.68 -21.04
N THR A 257 -12.10 -5.41 -21.11
CA THR A 257 -11.18 -5.64 -19.99
C THR A 257 -10.71 -4.32 -19.40
N ARG A 258 -10.89 -4.11 -18.11
CA ARG A 258 -10.57 -2.86 -17.41
C ARG A 258 -9.78 -3.11 -16.14
N VAL A 259 -8.95 -2.14 -15.77
CA VAL A 259 -8.27 -2.12 -14.46
C VAL A 259 -9.21 -1.59 -13.38
N CYS A 260 -9.04 -2.07 -12.14
CA CYS A 260 -9.80 -1.56 -11.01
C CYS A 260 -9.45 -0.09 -10.70
N LYS A 261 -10.48 0.75 -10.48
CA LYS A 261 -10.30 2.17 -10.13
C LYS A 261 -9.97 2.38 -8.64
N ALA A 262 -10.25 1.39 -7.79
CA ALA A 262 -10.04 1.45 -6.35
C ALA A 262 -8.58 1.19 -5.91
N GLY A 263 -7.65 0.99 -6.86
CA GLY A 263 -6.24 0.75 -6.54
C GLY A 263 -5.49 1.97 -5.99
N ALA A 264 -4.31 1.75 -5.44
CA ALA A 264 -3.43 2.77 -4.88
C ALA A 264 -2.90 3.75 -5.95
N LYS A 265 -3.61 4.86 -6.14
CA LYS A 265 -3.37 5.84 -7.23
C LYS A 265 -1.94 6.39 -7.23
N SER A 266 -1.35 6.61 -6.03
CA SER A 266 0.01 7.12 -5.89
C SER A 266 1.02 6.14 -6.47
N LEU A 267 0.98 4.87 -6.02
CA LEU A 267 1.89 3.82 -6.51
C LEU A 267 1.76 3.60 -8.02
N LYS A 268 0.53 3.69 -8.53
CA LYS A 268 0.27 3.59 -9.96
C LYS A 268 0.89 4.74 -10.75
N ALA A 269 0.94 5.96 -10.18
CA ALA A 269 1.59 7.13 -10.80
C ALA A 269 3.12 6.95 -10.80
N ASP A 270 3.71 6.55 -9.68
CA ASP A 270 5.16 6.32 -9.56
C ASP A 270 5.62 5.23 -10.52
N LEU A 271 4.88 4.12 -10.62
CA LEU A 271 5.13 3.07 -11.62
C LEU A 271 4.94 3.55 -13.06
N SER A 272 4.15 4.59 -13.30
CA SER A 272 4.03 5.15 -14.66
C SER A 272 5.31 5.85 -15.09
N MET A 273 5.99 6.51 -14.16
CA MET A 273 7.30 7.12 -14.41
C MET A 273 8.38 6.05 -14.60
N ALA A 274 8.40 5.02 -13.75
CA ALA A 274 9.26 3.87 -13.89
C ALA A 274 9.09 3.16 -15.25
N ALA A 275 7.85 2.96 -15.69
CA ALA A 275 7.56 2.34 -16.98
C ALA A 275 8.02 3.18 -18.17
N ARG A 276 7.89 4.52 -18.11
CA ARG A 276 8.42 5.42 -19.15
C ARG A 276 9.95 5.35 -19.21
N SER A 277 10.62 5.35 -18.05
CA SER A 277 12.06 5.19 -17.96
C SER A 277 12.50 3.83 -18.52
N ALA A 278 11.80 2.74 -18.15
CA ALA A 278 12.09 1.41 -18.69
C ALA A 278 11.93 1.34 -20.22
N VAL A 279 10.90 1.97 -20.80
CA VAL A 279 10.73 2.04 -22.27
C VAL A 279 11.88 2.79 -22.92
N ALA A 280 12.46 3.79 -22.26
CA ALA A 280 13.59 4.55 -22.80
C ALA A 280 14.91 3.79 -22.73
N TYR A 281 15.17 3.08 -21.62
CA TYR A 281 16.51 2.56 -21.29
C TYR A 281 16.63 1.03 -21.24
N ASP A 282 15.54 0.27 -21.32
CA ASP A 282 15.55 -1.20 -21.34
C ASP A 282 15.13 -1.70 -22.74
N ASN A 283 16.06 -2.33 -23.44
CA ASN A 283 15.84 -2.77 -24.82
C ASN A 283 14.73 -3.83 -24.96
N ASP A 284 14.57 -4.73 -23.98
CA ASP A 284 13.49 -5.73 -23.98
C ASP A 284 12.12 -5.06 -23.83
N ILE A 285 12.01 -4.13 -22.88
CA ILE A 285 10.80 -3.35 -22.68
C ILE A 285 10.49 -2.45 -23.88
N LYS A 286 11.51 -1.81 -24.45
CA LYS A 286 11.39 -0.97 -25.65
C LYS A 286 10.85 -1.77 -26.84
N THR A 287 11.44 -2.93 -27.12
CA THR A 287 11.00 -3.83 -28.20
C THR A 287 9.57 -4.32 -27.96
N TYR A 288 9.24 -4.73 -26.72
CA TYR A 288 7.89 -5.12 -26.35
C TYR A 288 6.89 -3.97 -26.55
N TYR A 289 7.24 -2.76 -26.10
CA TYR A 289 6.41 -1.57 -26.20
C TYR A 289 6.13 -1.24 -27.67
N GLN A 290 7.16 -1.21 -28.53
CA GLN A 290 7.02 -0.90 -29.95
C GLN A 290 6.14 -1.94 -30.64
N ARG A 291 6.40 -3.23 -30.47
CA ARG A 291 5.57 -4.30 -31.03
C ARG A 291 4.10 -4.14 -30.68
N LYS A 292 3.80 -3.81 -29.41
CA LYS A 292 2.40 -3.62 -28.97
C LYS A 292 1.76 -2.37 -29.55
N LYS A 293 2.53 -1.33 -29.84
CA LYS A 293 2.05 -0.15 -30.59
C LYS A 293 1.75 -0.49 -32.03
N ASP A 294 2.63 -1.25 -32.69
CA ASP A 294 2.47 -1.69 -34.08
C ASP A 294 1.23 -2.60 -34.25
N GLU A 295 0.88 -3.37 -33.19
CA GLU A 295 -0.39 -4.11 -33.09
C GLU A 295 -1.62 -3.18 -32.94
N GLY A 296 -1.49 -1.85 -33.03
CA GLY A 296 -2.58 -0.88 -32.92
C GLY A 296 -3.11 -0.65 -31.49
N LYS A 297 -2.41 -1.09 -30.44
CA LYS A 297 -2.86 -0.89 -29.06
C LYS A 297 -2.63 0.53 -28.59
N HIS A 298 -3.64 1.08 -27.90
CA HIS A 298 -3.56 2.42 -27.34
C HIS A 298 -2.39 2.53 -26.33
N PHE A 299 -1.63 3.62 -26.41
CA PHE A 299 -0.46 3.94 -25.55
C PHE A 299 -0.67 3.63 -24.08
N GLY A 300 -1.80 4.07 -23.49
CA GLY A 300 -2.08 3.84 -22.05
C GLY A 300 -2.24 2.36 -21.68
N VAL A 301 -2.76 1.53 -22.60
CA VAL A 301 -2.87 0.07 -22.40
C VAL A 301 -1.49 -0.56 -22.44
N VAL A 302 -0.65 -0.17 -23.40
CA VAL A 302 0.71 -0.71 -23.52
C VAL A 302 1.56 -0.31 -22.33
N LEU A 303 1.51 0.96 -21.90
CA LEU A 303 2.23 1.42 -20.71
C LEU A 303 1.77 0.70 -19.44
N ASN A 304 0.47 0.40 -19.32
CA ASN A 304 -0.03 -0.37 -18.19
C ASN A 304 0.48 -1.82 -18.19
N ALA A 305 0.63 -2.44 -19.35
CA ALA A 305 1.25 -3.75 -19.49
C ALA A 305 2.75 -3.72 -19.11
N VAL A 306 3.47 -2.66 -19.45
CA VAL A 306 4.86 -2.45 -19.00
C VAL A 306 4.95 -2.35 -17.49
N LYS A 307 4.05 -1.60 -16.82
CA LYS A 307 4.00 -1.55 -15.34
C LYS A 307 3.84 -2.95 -14.75
N PHE A 308 2.95 -3.74 -15.31
CA PHE A 308 2.74 -5.11 -14.83
C PHE A 308 4.01 -5.96 -14.98
N LYS A 309 4.69 -5.88 -16.14
CA LYS A 309 6.00 -6.55 -16.35
C LYS A 309 7.07 -6.10 -15.34
N LEU A 310 7.11 -4.81 -15.00
CA LEU A 310 8.03 -4.33 -13.96
C LEU A 310 7.72 -4.94 -12.60
N VAL A 311 6.44 -5.02 -12.22
CA VAL A 311 6.03 -5.69 -10.97
C VAL A 311 6.39 -7.18 -10.98
N GLU A 312 6.19 -7.89 -12.09
CA GLU A 312 6.62 -9.29 -12.22
C GLU A 312 8.15 -9.44 -12.04
N ARG A 313 8.94 -8.54 -12.65
CA ARG A 313 10.41 -8.52 -12.49
C ARG A 313 10.82 -8.27 -11.04
N MET A 314 10.18 -7.31 -10.34
CA MET A 314 10.45 -7.04 -8.92
C MET A 314 10.25 -8.29 -8.05
N PHE A 315 9.11 -8.96 -8.18
CA PHE A 315 8.86 -10.20 -7.45
C PHE A 315 9.80 -11.34 -7.85
N ALA A 316 10.18 -11.41 -9.13
CA ALA A 316 11.09 -12.44 -9.62
C ALA A 316 12.51 -12.30 -9.07
N VAL A 317 13.09 -11.08 -9.02
CA VAL A 317 14.45 -10.85 -8.50
C VAL A 317 14.51 -11.13 -7.00
N VAL A 318 13.51 -10.69 -6.24
CA VAL A 318 13.43 -10.95 -4.79
C VAL A 318 13.25 -12.44 -4.51
N LYS A 319 12.36 -13.13 -5.22
CA LYS A 319 12.14 -14.58 -5.06
C LYS A 319 13.39 -15.40 -5.38
N ARG A 320 14.16 -15.00 -6.40
CA ARG A 320 15.39 -15.70 -6.82
C ARG A 320 16.60 -15.30 -5.99
N ARG A 321 16.52 -14.22 -5.24
CA ARG A 321 17.67 -13.57 -4.57
C ARG A 321 18.85 -13.32 -5.52
N LYS A 322 18.54 -12.89 -6.74
CA LYS A 322 19.53 -12.59 -7.79
C LYS A 322 19.14 -11.33 -8.54
N PRO A 323 20.08 -10.41 -8.82
CA PRO A 323 19.80 -9.19 -9.55
C PRO A 323 19.24 -9.46 -10.95
N TYR A 324 18.60 -8.45 -11.52
CA TYR A 324 18.09 -8.50 -12.88
C TYR A 324 19.25 -8.57 -13.89
N VAL A 325 19.19 -9.52 -14.82
CA VAL A 325 20.14 -9.66 -15.90
C VAL A 325 19.55 -9.14 -17.21
N ASP A 326 20.22 -8.18 -17.82
CA ASP A 326 19.87 -7.69 -19.16
C ASP A 326 20.33 -8.69 -20.22
N ILE A 327 19.39 -9.47 -20.73
CA ILE A 327 19.65 -10.53 -21.70
C ILE A 327 20.30 -9.98 -23.00
N TYR A 328 19.98 -8.75 -23.39
CA TYR A 328 20.56 -8.15 -24.59
C TYR A 328 22.05 -7.79 -24.41
N LYS A 329 22.44 -7.29 -23.23
CA LYS A 329 23.85 -7.08 -22.91
C LYS A 329 24.62 -8.40 -22.87
N TYR A 330 24.02 -9.44 -22.28
CA TYR A 330 24.65 -10.75 -22.18
C TYR A 330 24.85 -11.39 -23.56
N LYS A 331 23.82 -11.35 -24.43
CA LYS A 331 23.97 -11.86 -25.83
C LYS A 331 25.00 -11.08 -26.65
N SER A 332 25.07 -9.77 -26.50
CA SER A 332 26.10 -8.95 -27.22
C SER A 332 27.49 -9.18 -26.67
N GLN A 333 27.65 -9.55 -25.41
CA GLN A 333 28.92 -9.89 -24.81
C GLN A 333 29.39 -11.26 -25.30
N ILE A 334 28.54 -12.28 -25.29
CA ILE A 334 28.85 -13.60 -25.87
C ILE A 334 29.22 -13.49 -27.35
N ALA A 335 28.49 -12.68 -28.12
CA ALA A 335 28.82 -12.50 -29.57
C ALA A 335 30.14 -11.78 -29.79
N ARG A 336 30.60 -10.93 -28.87
CA ARG A 336 31.93 -10.30 -28.93
C ARG A 336 33.07 -11.24 -28.50
N ASP A 337 32.78 -12.11 -27.51
CA ASP A 337 33.74 -13.08 -27.00
C ASP A 337 33.93 -14.28 -27.97
N GLN A 338 33.01 -14.43 -28.95
CA GLN A 338 33.07 -15.47 -30.01
C GLN A 338 33.55 -14.93 -31.37
N ALA A 339 33.79 -13.62 -31.50
CA ALA A 339 34.31 -12.97 -32.70
C ALA A 339 35.78 -12.56 -32.53
#